data_52b419eebb783201052fae70f9cdc568
#
_entry.id   52b419eebb783201052fae70f9cdc568
#
_cell.length_a   1.000
_cell.length_b   1.000
_cell.length_c   1.000
_cell.angle_alpha   90.00
_cell.angle_beta   90.00
_cell.angle_gamma   90.00
#
_symmetry.space_group_name_H-M   'P 1'
#
loop_
_entity.id
_entity.type
_entity.pdbx_description
1 polymer ?
#
loop_
_entity_poly.entity_id
_entity_poly.type
_entity_poly.pdbx_seq_one_letter_code
_entity_poly.pdbx_strand_id
1 'polypeptide(L)'
;AIAGNPFKSLREIEPELPLPRLTTSGLPRFIPLADRRAILSGSSSMIRFWGSLFALYRVIRIPGKLKLETITNPFSGDDFTLTRGITWLSAFAESQAFRFDKERLSHEWGFLPLETSSPSNRVSRGFLYDVRCLYSIGLGETLRSMLDTIGQSRLMIYSTFIQESKLILAKAFDCKAETYRSLGQLAIKEEAAGKLRVFALVDSTQSSLKPLHEMLFKFLKSLPNDATFNQTLSVQRCMEKAKIAGCSFGYDLSAATDRLPIKLQVAILTPLIGELGAQCKTLLIGRTYKLETPQYSEELSYAVGQPMGALSSAMLAVTHHFIVQMAYRSCRTILSAKDYSNYELLGDDIVIFDKDVAVSYLNLMRGFGVEINQSKSVISNNSSFEFAKVFAKDSINLSPISWKMFMSQNSNMGRVNIAFSLLQSRKIRSPITFIKNIVRKTTYSLGDYKFCLLALISMLVKKNNLSYEEVLKLLIVPVENNRRVKSSVDNLNIGFLELVISSLLKGENPPQRSSQLIADIKFNDEP
;
A
#
# COMPACT_ATOMS: atom_id res chain seq x y z
N ALA A 1 11.13 -22.38 -0.98
CA ALA A 1 11.51 -23.25 -2.12
C ALA A 1 11.97 -22.43 -3.34
N ILE A 2 11.14 -21.50 -3.84
CA ILE A 2 11.46 -20.75 -5.08
C ILE A 2 12.55 -19.70 -4.83
N ALA A 3 12.48 -19.01 -3.71
CA ALA A 3 13.44 -17.98 -3.32
C ALA A 3 14.82 -18.52 -2.92
N GLY A 4 14.93 -19.84 -2.66
CA GLY A 4 16.19 -20.43 -2.21
C GLY A 4 16.65 -19.87 -0.88
N ASN A 5 15.73 -19.66 0.06
CA ASN A 5 16.02 -19.04 1.35
C ASN A 5 17.20 -19.76 2.04
N PRO A 6 18.30 -19.07 2.35
CA PRO A 6 19.46 -19.65 3.00
C PRO A 6 19.30 -19.85 4.51
N PHE A 7 18.21 -19.34 5.09
CA PHE A 7 17.93 -19.43 6.51
C PHE A 7 17.03 -20.64 6.84
N LYS A 8 16.80 -20.84 8.12
CA LYS A 8 16.03 -21.94 8.70
C LYS A 8 14.70 -22.18 7.99
N SER A 9 14.26 -23.42 7.97
CA SER A 9 12.93 -23.79 7.45
C SER A 9 11.83 -23.08 8.22
N LEU A 10 10.66 -22.88 7.60
CA LEU A 10 9.52 -22.24 8.28
C LEU A 10 9.14 -22.97 9.58
N ARG A 11 9.36 -24.29 9.65
CA ARG A 11 9.16 -25.08 10.88
C ARG A 11 10.11 -24.73 12.02
N GLU A 12 11.33 -24.33 11.69
CA GLU A 12 12.31 -23.90 12.69
C GLU A 12 12.04 -22.48 13.19
N ILE A 13 11.41 -21.66 12.33
CA ILE A 13 11.04 -20.28 12.64
C ILE A 13 9.75 -20.25 13.49
N GLU A 14 8.75 -21.04 13.09
CA GLU A 14 7.44 -21.11 13.74
C GLU A 14 7.04 -22.59 13.91
N PRO A 15 7.54 -23.29 14.93
CA PRO A 15 7.31 -24.72 15.11
C PRO A 15 5.85 -25.10 15.37
N GLU A 16 5.06 -24.18 15.92
CA GLU A 16 3.65 -24.40 16.24
C GLU A 16 2.69 -24.23 15.06
N LEU A 17 3.18 -23.72 13.92
CA LEU A 17 2.32 -23.59 12.75
C LEU A 17 1.90 -24.97 12.20
N PRO A 18 0.60 -25.20 11.94
CA PRO A 18 0.10 -26.43 11.34
C PRO A 18 0.47 -26.50 9.86
N LEU A 19 1.75 -26.73 9.58
CA LEU A 19 2.25 -26.81 8.22
C LEU A 19 1.94 -28.16 7.59
N PRO A 20 1.60 -28.20 6.29
CA PRO A 20 1.47 -29.45 5.55
C PRO A 20 2.82 -30.18 5.48
N ARG A 21 2.77 -31.49 5.23
CA ARG A 21 4.00 -32.26 4.98
C ARG A 21 4.75 -31.69 3.77
N LEU A 22 6.00 -31.31 3.98
CA LEU A 22 6.85 -30.73 2.95
C LEU A 22 7.81 -31.78 2.36
N THR A 23 8.27 -31.52 1.14
CA THR A 23 9.41 -32.21 0.52
C THR A 23 10.73 -31.60 1.02
N THR A 24 11.84 -32.20 0.70
CA THR A 24 13.19 -31.63 0.94
C THR A 24 13.41 -30.30 0.25
N SER A 25 12.74 -30.06 -0.89
CA SER A 25 12.75 -28.77 -1.60
C SER A 25 11.79 -27.73 -1.00
N GLY A 26 11.10 -28.02 0.11
CA GLY A 26 10.16 -27.09 0.75
C GLY A 26 8.80 -26.94 0.07
N LEU A 27 8.46 -27.80 -0.90
CA LEU A 27 7.12 -27.80 -1.52
C LEU A 27 6.16 -28.73 -0.75
N PRO A 28 4.88 -28.34 -0.59
CA PRO A 28 3.88 -29.22 0.00
C PRO A 28 3.73 -30.55 -0.75
N ARG A 29 3.68 -31.68 -0.04
CA ARG A 29 3.60 -33.02 -0.65
C ARG A 29 2.28 -33.28 -1.37
N PHE A 30 1.20 -32.58 -1.01
CA PHE A 30 -0.08 -32.72 -1.68
C PHE A 30 -0.11 -32.13 -3.10
N ILE A 31 0.87 -31.28 -3.45
CA ILE A 31 1.05 -30.84 -4.87
C ILE A 31 1.49 -32.06 -5.69
N PRO A 32 0.83 -32.38 -6.82
CA PRO A 32 1.21 -33.50 -7.68
C PRO A 32 2.69 -33.46 -8.09
N LEU A 33 3.31 -34.64 -8.24
CA LEU A 33 4.74 -34.73 -8.54
C LEU A 33 5.12 -33.99 -9.83
N ALA A 34 4.29 -34.09 -10.88
CA ALA A 34 4.52 -33.39 -12.15
C ALA A 34 4.57 -31.88 -11.96
N ASP A 35 3.62 -31.32 -11.18
CA ASP A 35 3.54 -29.89 -10.89
C ASP A 35 4.72 -29.44 -10.04
N ARG A 36 5.13 -30.24 -9.04
CA ARG A 36 6.32 -29.95 -8.24
C ARG A 36 7.59 -29.91 -9.10
N ARG A 37 7.74 -30.83 -10.03
CA ARG A 37 8.86 -30.82 -11.01
C ARG A 37 8.82 -29.57 -11.87
N ALA A 38 7.64 -29.19 -12.39
CA ALA A 38 7.47 -27.99 -13.19
C ALA A 38 7.74 -26.70 -12.38
N ILE A 39 7.35 -26.64 -11.10
CA ILE A 39 7.68 -25.51 -10.20
C ILE A 39 9.20 -25.41 -10.00
N LEU A 40 9.86 -26.53 -9.73
CA LEU A 40 11.30 -26.56 -9.50
C LEU A 40 12.12 -26.24 -10.75
N SER A 41 11.61 -26.58 -11.93
CA SER A 41 12.20 -26.17 -13.24
C SER A 41 11.90 -24.71 -13.61
N GLY A 42 11.18 -23.94 -12.77
CA GLY A 42 10.94 -22.52 -12.99
C GLY A 42 9.73 -22.19 -13.87
N SER A 43 8.78 -23.14 -14.08
CA SER A 43 7.56 -22.88 -14.83
C SER A 43 6.72 -21.76 -14.19
N SER A 44 6.77 -20.56 -14.78
CA SER A 44 6.05 -19.39 -14.29
C SER A 44 4.53 -19.57 -14.23
N SER A 45 3.96 -20.34 -15.16
CA SER A 45 2.52 -20.65 -15.18
C SER A 45 2.13 -21.54 -14.01
N MET A 46 2.91 -22.57 -13.70
CA MET A 46 2.63 -23.49 -12.61
C MET A 46 2.83 -22.84 -11.24
N ILE A 47 3.88 -21.99 -11.11
CA ILE A 47 4.10 -21.20 -9.90
C ILE A 47 2.92 -20.26 -9.63
N ARG A 48 2.43 -19.54 -10.66
CA ARG A 48 1.27 -18.64 -10.51
C ARG A 48 -0.01 -19.40 -10.20
N PHE A 49 -0.21 -20.57 -10.83
CA PHE A 49 -1.38 -21.41 -10.59
C PHE A 49 -1.47 -21.82 -9.12
N TRP A 50 -0.46 -22.49 -8.59
CA TRP A 50 -0.44 -22.91 -7.21
C TRP A 50 -0.39 -21.74 -6.22
N GLY A 51 0.35 -20.67 -6.53
CA GLY A 51 0.34 -19.44 -5.76
C GLY A 51 -1.05 -18.81 -5.69
N SER A 52 -1.83 -18.85 -6.80
CA SER A 52 -3.20 -18.35 -6.82
C SER A 52 -4.14 -19.22 -5.99
N LEU A 53 -4.01 -20.54 -6.04
CA LEU A 53 -4.78 -21.44 -5.19
C LEU A 53 -4.50 -21.18 -3.70
N PHE A 54 -3.23 -21.02 -3.33
CA PHE A 54 -2.86 -20.71 -1.95
C PHE A 54 -3.35 -19.32 -1.51
N ALA A 55 -3.52 -18.37 -2.43
CA ALA A 55 -4.03 -17.04 -2.12
C ALA A 55 -5.56 -16.98 -1.91
N LEU A 56 -6.29 -18.09 -2.05
CA LEU A 56 -7.76 -18.16 -1.83
C LEU A 56 -8.15 -17.67 -0.42
N TYR A 57 -7.34 -17.95 0.59
CA TYR A 57 -7.63 -17.52 1.96
C TYR A 57 -7.82 -16.00 2.08
N ARG A 58 -7.22 -15.22 1.16
CA ARG A 58 -7.31 -13.75 1.14
C ARG A 58 -8.69 -13.20 0.79
N VAL A 59 -9.62 -14.06 0.40
CA VAL A 59 -11.02 -13.69 0.11
C VAL A 59 -12.01 -14.40 1.04
N ILE A 60 -11.55 -15.33 1.85
CA ILE A 60 -12.37 -16.06 2.82
C ILE A 60 -12.55 -15.17 4.06
N ARG A 61 -13.79 -14.94 4.46
CA ARG A 61 -14.12 -14.26 5.71
C ARG A 61 -14.17 -15.28 6.82
N ILE A 62 -13.32 -15.11 7.81
CA ILE A 62 -13.29 -15.87 9.05
C ILE A 62 -13.26 -14.89 10.23
N PRO A 63 -13.80 -15.24 11.39
CA PRO A 63 -13.69 -14.42 12.58
C PRO A 63 -12.22 -14.12 12.90
N GLY A 64 -11.92 -12.88 13.21
CA GLY A 64 -10.59 -12.44 13.60
C GLY A 64 -10.45 -12.30 15.11
N LYS A 65 -9.22 -12.38 15.60
CA LYS A 65 -8.90 -12.03 16.99
C LYS A 65 -8.32 -10.60 17.01
N LEU A 66 -8.93 -9.74 17.82
CA LEU A 66 -8.43 -8.38 18.04
C LEU A 66 -7.16 -8.46 18.89
N LYS A 67 -6.13 -7.72 18.50
CA LYS A 67 -4.85 -7.61 19.21
C LYS A 67 -4.62 -6.14 19.55
N LEU A 68 -4.88 -5.77 20.80
CA LEU A 68 -4.69 -4.41 21.31
C LEU A 68 -3.33 -4.22 21.97
N GLU A 69 -2.65 -5.31 22.27
CA GLU A 69 -1.34 -5.34 22.92
C GLU A 69 -0.27 -4.61 22.09
N THR A 70 -0.42 -4.56 20.75
CA THR A 70 0.49 -3.79 19.90
C THR A 70 0.44 -2.30 20.18
N ILE A 71 -0.72 -1.80 20.62
CA ILE A 71 -0.95 -0.40 20.97
C ILE A 71 -0.48 -0.10 22.40
N THR A 72 -0.85 -0.98 23.36
CA THR A 72 -0.76 -0.71 24.81
C THR A 72 0.53 -1.20 25.45
N ASN A 73 1.19 -2.20 24.89
CA ASN A 73 2.41 -2.73 25.47
C ASN A 73 3.53 -1.67 25.51
N PRO A 74 4.29 -1.59 26.61
CA PRO A 74 5.39 -0.67 26.74
C PRO A 74 6.49 -0.96 25.70
N PHE A 75 7.45 -0.04 25.62
CA PHE A 75 8.63 -0.21 24.79
C PHE A 75 9.38 -1.49 25.19
N SER A 76 9.68 -2.31 24.20
CA SER A 76 10.32 -3.62 24.36
C SER A 76 11.71 -3.70 23.72
N GLY A 77 12.23 -2.56 23.25
CA GLY A 77 13.55 -2.48 22.66
C GLY A 77 14.66 -2.25 23.69
N ASP A 78 15.79 -1.82 23.17
CA ASP A 78 16.98 -1.48 23.97
C ASP A 78 17.15 0.03 24.07
N ASP A 79 17.17 0.56 25.31
CA ASP A 79 17.27 2.01 25.55
C ASP A 79 18.58 2.63 25.02
N PHE A 80 19.69 1.88 25.03
CA PHE A 80 20.95 2.35 24.47
C PHE A 80 20.84 2.51 22.94
N THR A 81 20.28 1.52 22.27
CA THR A 81 20.03 1.57 20.82
C THR A 81 19.06 2.69 20.47
N LEU A 82 17.99 2.89 21.25
CA LEU A 82 17.04 3.96 21.05
C LEU A 82 17.70 5.34 21.18
N THR A 83 18.48 5.57 22.24
CA THR A 83 19.18 6.84 22.47
C THR A 83 20.20 7.12 21.36
N ARG A 84 20.97 6.12 20.97
CA ARG A 84 21.90 6.22 19.83
C ARG A 84 21.15 6.52 18.53
N GLY A 85 20.01 5.89 18.33
CA GLY A 85 19.13 6.14 17.17
C GLY A 85 18.62 7.58 17.13
N ILE A 86 18.13 8.10 18.24
CA ILE A 86 17.67 9.48 18.38
C ILE A 86 18.79 10.46 17.99
N THR A 87 19.98 10.32 18.59
CA THR A 87 21.12 11.19 18.30
C THR A 87 21.53 11.13 16.84
N TRP A 88 21.65 9.91 16.29
CA TRP A 88 22.08 9.71 14.91
C TRP A 88 21.05 10.25 13.91
N LEU A 89 19.75 9.96 14.11
CA LEU A 89 18.69 10.42 13.21
C LEU A 89 18.53 11.93 13.22
N SER A 90 18.71 12.58 14.38
CA SER A 90 18.70 14.03 14.49
C SER A 90 19.84 14.67 13.67
N ALA A 91 21.08 14.21 13.87
CA ALA A 91 22.22 14.70 13.11
C ALA A 91 22.10 14.43 11.60
N PHE A 92 21.57 13.26 11.22
CA PHE A 92 21.35 12.94 9.81
C PHE A 92 20.25 13.82 9.21
N ALA A 93 19.14 14.05 9.91
CA ALA A 93 18.07 14.94 9.47
C ALA A 93 18.57 16.38 9.28
N GLU A 94 19.41 16.87 10.17
CA GLU A 94 20.06 18.17 10.04
C GLU A 94 20.91 18.25 8.77
N SER A 95 21.72 17.23 8.50
CA SER A 95 22.52 17.16 7.28
C SER A 95 21.68 17.10 5.99
N GLN A 96 20.44 16.63 6.06
CA GLN A 96 19.50 16.55 4.93
C GLN A 96 18.51 17.73 4.89
N ALA A 97 18.59 18.67 5.81
CA ALA A 97 17.61 19.75 6.00
C ALA A 97 17.37 20.57 4.73
N PHE A 98 18.40 20.76 3.89
CA PHE A 98 18.32 21.50 2.60
C PHE A 98 17.43 20.83 1.57
N ARG A 99 17.12 19.53 1.71
CA ARG A 99 16.26 18.76 0.80
C ARG A 99 14.77 18.92 1.13
N PHE A 100 14.45 19.46 2.31
CA PHE A 100 13.07 19.66 2.73
C PHE A 100 12.58 21.06 2.33
N ASP A 101 11.47 21.11 1.62
CA ASP A 101 10.82 22.37 1.22
C ASP A 101 10.06 22.99 2.40
N LYS A 102 10.78 23.71 3.25
CA LYS A 102 10.22 24.36 4.44
C LYS A 102 9.23 25.49 4.12
N GLU A 103 9.31 26.09 2.92
CA GLU A 103 8.38 27.14 2.49
C GLU A 103 6.94 26.62 2.44
N ARG A 104 6.75 25.34 2.20
CA ARG A 104 5.44 24.71 2.24
C ARG A 104 4.77 24.72 3.60
N LEU A 105 5.51 24.81 4.66
CA LEU A 105 4.96 24.89 6.02
C LEU A 105 4.24 26.23 6.23
N SER A 106 4.75 27.32 5.64
CA SER A 106 4.17 28.67 5.72
C SER A 106 3.07 28.89 4.69
N HIS A 107 2.87 27.98 3.72
CA HIS A 107 1.73 28.06 2.80
C HIS A 107 0.44 27.91 3.62
N GLU A 108 -0.30 29.00 3.74
CA GLU A 108 -1.60 28.99 4.38
C GLU A 108 -2.57 28.10 3.60
N TRP A 109 -2.79 26.94 4.14
CA TRP A 109 -3.79 26.03 3.61
C TRP A 109 -5.17 26.65 3.82
N GLY A 110 -5.91 26.84 2.74
CA GLY A 110 -7.31 27.19 2.82
C GLY A 110 -8.01 26.14 3.71
N PHE A 111 -8.35 26.57 4.91
CA PHE A 111 -9.07 25.72 5.84
C PHE A 111 -10.49 25.55 5.31
N LEU A 112 -10.77 24.38 4.74
CA LEU A 112 -12.11 23.97 4.39
C LEU A 112 -12.64 23.08 5.52
N PRO A 113 -13.68 23.50 6.21
CA PRO A 113 -14.34 22.66 7.18
C PRO A 113 -14.83 21.38 6.52
N LEU A 114 -14.48 20.24 7.13
CA LEU A 114 -15.05 18.96 6.72
C LEU A 114 -16.54 18.96 7.06
N GLU A 115 -17.39 18.67 6.09
CA GLU A 115 -18.85 18.58 6.29
C GLU A 115 -19.29 17.25 6.90
N THR A 116 -18.34 16.39 7.22
CA THR A 116 -18.56 15.08 7.84
C THR A 116 -18.62 15.19 9.36
N SER A 117 -19.23 14.20 10.00
CA SER A 117 -19.11 14.00 11.44
C SER A 117 -17.65 13.73 11.84
N SER A 118 -17.29 14.11 13.07
CA SER A 118 -15.99 13.88 13.67
C SER A 118 -16.08 12.96 14.91
N PRO A 119 -14.97 12.50 15.47
CA PRO A 119 -14.96 11.74 16.72
C PRO A 119 -15.67 12.45 17.88
N SER A 120 -15.46 13.77 18.01
CA SER A 120 -16.05 14.57 19.10
C SER A 120 -17.54 14.80 18.91
N ASN A 121 -18.04 14.80 17.69
CA ASN A 121 -19.45 15.06 17.41
C ASN A 121 -19.95 14.33 16.16
N ARG A 122 -21.16 13.74 16.24
CA ARG A 122 -21.78 13.00 15.12
C ARG A 122 -22.51 13.89 14.11
N VAL A 123 -22.66 15.17 14.39
CA VAL A 123 -23.30 16.09 13.44
C VAL A 123 -22.36 16.50 12.32
N SER A 124 -22.91 16.89 11.19
CA SER A 124 -22.18 17.56 10.12
C SER A 124 -21.39 18.75 10.67
N ARG A 125 -20.15 18.92 10.22
CA ARG A 125 -19.22 19.95 10.75
C ARG A 125 -18.77 19.70 12.19
N GLY A 126 -18.86 18.46 12.66
CA GLY A 126 -18.42 18.06 14.01
C GLY A 126 -16.97 18.43 14.34
N PHE A 127 -16.11 18.54 13.33
CA PHE A 127 -14.72 18.95 13.50
C PHE A 127 -14.54 20.32 14.19
N LEU A 128 -15.53 21.22 14.17
CA LEU A 128 -15.52 22.46 14.94
C LEU A 128 -15.38 22.21 16.45
N TYR A 129 -15.89 21.07 16.91
CA TYR A 129 -15.83 20.67 18.31
C TYR A 129 -14.50 19.96 18.65
N ASP A 130 -13.81 19.43 17.67
CA ASP A 130 -12.54 18.73 17.89
C ASP A 130 -11.49 19.67 18.51
N VAL A 131 -11.39 20.91 18.03
CA VAL A 131 -10.50 21.92 18.58
C VAL A 131 -10.80 22.17 20.06
N ARG A 132 -12.07 22.28 20.41
CA ARG A 132 -12.50 22.45 21.81
C ARG A 132 -12.17 21.24 22.67
N CYS A 133 -12.33 20.04 22.11
CA CYS A 133 -11.94 18.82 22.79
C CYS A 133 -10.43 18.78 23.03
N LEU A 134 -9.59 19.23 22.08
CA LEU A 134 -8.14 19.34 22.28
C LEU A 134 -7.80 20.26 23.45
N TYR A 135 -8.45 21.42 23.55
CA TYR A 135 -8.27 22.30 24.70
C TYR A 135 -8.75 21.67 26.02
N SER A 136 -9.87 20.96 26.01
CA SER A 136 -10.40 20.31 27.22
C SER A 136 -9.52 19.19 27.77
N ILE A 137 -8.74 18.51 26.92
CA ILE A 137 -7.78 17.47 27.31
C ILE A 137 -6.34 18.01 27.50
N GLY A 138 -6.15 19.35 27.51
CA GLY A 138 -4.86 19.97 27.74
C GLY A 138 -3.90 20.03 26.53
N LEU A 139 -4.35 19.64 25.35
CA LEU A 139 -3.52 19.65 24.12
C LEU A 139 -3.72 20.90 23.25
N GLY A 140 -4.61 21.82 23.63
CA GLY A 140 -4.92 23.02 22.85
C GLY A 140 -3.73 23.97 22.72
N GLU A 141 -2.97 24.20 23.80
CA GLU A 141 -1.77 25.04 23.77
C GLU A 141 -0.63 24.39 22.97
N THR A 142 -0.50 23.06 23.01
CA THR A 142 0.45 22.34 22.15
C THR A 142 0.08 22.53 20.68
N LEU A 143 -1.21 22.44 20.33
CA LEU A 143 -1.69 22.72 18.98
C LEU A 143 -1.35 24.15 18.55
N ARG A 144 -1.63 25.14 19.41
CA ARG A 144 -1.36 26.56 19.14
C ARG A 144 0.12 26.81 18.92
N SER A 145 0.98 26.34 19.83
CA SER A 145 2.43 26.50 19.73
C SER A 145 3.00 25.83 18.47
N MET A 146 2.50 24.66 18.11
CA MET A 146 2.89 23.98 16.87
C MET A 146 2.49 24.79 15.63
N LEU A 147 1.25 25.28 15.57
CA LEU A 147 0.76 26.06 14.43
C LEU A 147 1.52 27.37 14.25
N ASP A 148 1.91 28.02 15.36
CA ASP A 148 2.75 29.21 15.37
C ASP A 148 4.15 28.89 14.84
N THR A 149 4.78 27.83 15.35
CA THR A 149 6.13 27.41 14.96
C THR A 149 6.24 27.07 13.48
N ILE A 150 5.21 26.45 12.89
CA ILE A 150 5.19 26.11 11.46
C ILE A 150 4.57 27.19 10.57
N GLY A 151 4.27 28.37 11.12
CA GLY A 151 3.76 29.53 10.38
C GLY A 151 2.31 29.40 9.88
N GLN A 152 1.47 28.60 10.54
CA GLN A 152 0.06 28.42 10.17
C GLN A 152 -0.86 29.39 10.95
N SER A 153 -0.65 30.68 10.76
CA SER A 153 -1.32 31.75 11.54
C SER A 153 -2.85 31.73 11.39
N ARG A 154 -3.40 31.41 10.21
CA ARG A 154 -4.86 31.31 10.04
C ARG A 154 -5.46 30.15 10.81
N LEU A 155 -4.82 28.99 10.83
CA LEU A 155 -5.27 27.86 11.64
C LEU A 155 -5.17 28.16 13.13
N MET A 156 -4.15 28.92 13.55
CA MET A 156 -3.97 29.37 14.91
C MET A 156 -5.11 30.34 15.32
N ILE A 157 -5.39 31.37 14.53
CA ILE A 157 -6.49 32.31 14.76
C ILE A 157 -7.82 31.56 14.82
N TYR A 158 -8.03 30.62 13.90
CA TYR A 158 -9.25 29.81 13.87
C TYR A 158 -9.38 28.96 15.16
N SER A 159 -8.32 28.30 15.61
CA SER A 159 -8.37 27.48 16.82
C SER A 159 -8.67 28.32 18.06
N THR A 160 -8.10 29.52 18.16
CA THR A 160 -8.37 30.49 19.23
C THR A 160 -9.84 30.97 19.18
N PHE A 161 -10.31 31.34 17.99
CA PHE A 161 -11.70 31.75 17.79
C PHE A 161 -12.69 30.67 18.23
N ILE A 162 -12.47 29.42 17.86
CA ILE A 162 -13.31 28.28 18.27
C ILE A 162 -13.32 28.13 19.79
N GLN A 163 -12.19 28.30 20.45
CA GLN A 163 -12.08 28.19 21.90
C GLN A 163 -12.83 29.33 22.62
N GLU A 164 -12.72 30.54 22.11
CA GLU A 164 -13.35 31.72 22.72
C GLU A 164 -14.86 31.81 22.44
N SER A 165 -15.30 31.31 21.28
CA SER A 165 -16.69 31.40 20.82
C SER A 165 -17.62 30.33 21.41
N LYS A 166 -17.32 29.79 22.59
CA LYS A 166 -18.05 28.68 23.23
C LYS A 166 -19.57 28.83 23.20
N LEU A 167 -20.07 29.99 23.66
CA LEU A 167 -21.53 30.24 23.79
C LEU A 167 -22.20 30.46 22.43
N ILE A 168 -21.51 31.09 21.49
CA ILE A 168 -22.02 31.37 20.15
C ILE A 168 -22.18 30.06 19.37
N LEU A 169 -21.18 29.20 19.42
CA LEU A 169 -21.19 27.91 18.72
C LEU A 169 -22.24 26.95 19.32
N ALA A 170 -22.41 26.93 20.64
CA ALA A 170 -23.42 26.12 21.29
C ALA A 170 -24.84 26.53 20.86
N LYS A 171 -25.09 27.83 20.75
CA LYS A 171 -26.39 28.36 20.25
C LYS A 171 -26.59 28.16 18.74
N ALA A 172 -25.54 28.40 17.94
CA ALA A 172 -25.63 28.32 16.48
C ALA A 172 -25.85 26.90 15.94
N PHE A 173 -25.40 25.89 16.66
CA PHE A 173 -25.42 24.48 16.22
C PHE A 173 -26.30 23.60 17.11
N ASP A 174 -27.12 24.19 18.00
CA ASP A 174 -28.02 23.47 18.92
C ASP A 174 -27.32 22.30 19.67
N CYS A 175 -26.08 22.52 20.07
CA CYS A 175 -25.26 21.51 20.73
C CYS A 175 -25.19 21.81 22.23
N LYS A 176 -25.65 20.88 23.04
CA LYS A 176 -25.46 20.95 24.49
C LYS A 176 -23.95 20.94 24.78
N ALA A 177 -23.45 21.96 25.46
CA ALA A 177 -22.05 22.16 25.76
C ALA A 177 -21.38 21.00 26.55
N GLU A 178 -22.19 20.13 27.13
CA GLU A 178 -21.79 19.08 28.08
C GLU A 178 -21.56 17.70 27.45
N THR A 179 -21.90 17.49 26.17
CA THR A 179 -21.77 16.17 25.51
C THR A 179 -20.53 16.07 24.64
N TYR A 180 -19.36 16.42 25.15
CA TYR A 180 -18.12 16.15 24.44
C TYR A 180 -17.82 14.66 24.47
N ARG A 181 -17.82 14.02 23.30
CA ARG A 181 -17.25 12.70 23.14
C ARG A 181 -15.75 12.78 23.17
N SER A 182 -15.10 11.69 23.58
CA SER A 182 -13.65 11.58 23.48
C SER A 182 -13.19 11.89 22.07
N LEU A 183 -12.22 12.76 21.92
CA LEU A 183 -11.60 13.09 20.64
C LEU A 183 -10.84 11.90 20.04
N GLY A 184 -10.15 11.12 20.89
CA GLY A 184 -9.48 9.89 20.46
C GLY A 184 -10.49 8.78 20.28
N GLN A 185 -10.82 8.42 19.04
CA GLN A 185 -11.67 7.27 18.72
C GLN A 185 -10.98 6.32 17.76
N LEU A 186 -11.18 5.03 18.00
CA LEU A 186 -10.69 3.96 17.16
C LEU A 186 -11.84 3.22 16.50
N ALA A 187 -11.61 2.72 15.30
CA ALA A 187 -12.52 1.86 14.59
C ALA A 187 -11.80 0.58 14.14
N ILE A 188 -12.56 -0.52 14.08
CA ILE A 188 -12.06 -1.80 13.60
C ILE A 188 -12.48 -1.97 12.14
N LYS A 189 -11.51 -2.28 11.29
CA LYS A 189 -11.75 -2.70 9.91
C LYS A 189 -11.46 -4.18 9.77
N GLU A 190 -12.50 -4.93 9.43
CA GLU A 190 -12.35 -6.34 9.11
C GLU A 190 -11.78 -6.50 7.70
N GLU A 191 -10.75 -7.32 7.61
CA GLU A 191 -10.15 -7.77 6.36
C GLU A 191 -10.33 -9.28 6.20
N ALA A 192 -10.10 -9.79 4.99
CA ALA A 192 -10.14 -11.22 4.75
C ALA A 192 -9.10 -11.97 5.60
N ALA A 193 -9.29 -13.27 5.75
CA ALA A 193 -8.44 -14.15 6.55
C ALA A 193 -8.40 -13.83 8.06
N GLY A 194 -9.47 -13.24 8.60
CA GLY A 194 -9.59 -12.93 10.03
C GLY A 194 -8.67 -11.80 10.51
N LYS A 195 -8.15 -10.98 9.61
CA LYS A 195 -7.32 -9.85 10.00
C LYS A 195 -8.19 -8.68 10.42
N LEU A 196 -8.04 -8.24 11.66
CA LEU A 196 -8.64 -7.02 12.18
C LEU A 196 -7.59 -5.91 12.22
N ARG A 197 -7.93 -4.75 11.68
CA ARG A 197 -7.10 -3.55 11.78
C ARG A 197 -7.78 -2.50 12.63
N VAL A 198 -7.06 -2.02 13.61
CA VAL A 198 -7.49 -0.87 14.42
C VAL A 198 -6.91 0.39 13.80
N PHE A 199 -7.72 1.40 13.58
CA PHE A 199 -7.28 2.68 13.03
C PHE A 199 -7.99 3.85 13.72
N ALA A 200 -7.31 4.99 13.79
CA ALA A 200 -7.88 6.21 14.34
C ALA A 200 -8.83 6.88 13.36
N LEU A 201 -9.92 7.38 13.88
CA LEU A 201 -10.84 8.23 13.11
C LEU A 201 -10.22 9.61 12.90
N VAL A 202 -10.56 10.22 11.77
CA VAL A 202 -10.05 11.54 11.38
C VAL A 202 -10.66 12.61 12.29
N ASP A 203 -9.84 13.50 12.81
CA ASP A 203 -10.20 14.66 13.63
C ASP A 203 -9.45 15.93 13.17
N SER A 204 -9.62 17.05 13.86
CA SER A 204 -8.99 18.33 13.50
C SER A 204 -7.44 18.29 13.52
N THR A 205 -6.82 17.38 14.26
CA THR A 205 -5.38 17.16 14.25
C THR A 205 -4.87 16.87 12.85
N GLN A 206 -5.67 16.18 12.02
CA GLN A 206 -5.33 15.88 10.64
C GLN A 206 -5.11 17.14 9.80
N SER A 207 -5.97 18.14 9.95
CA SER A 207 -5.82 19.43 9.25
C SER A 207 -4.56 20.15 9.68
N SER A 208 -4.26 20.12 10.99
CA SER A 208 -3.06 20.75 11.57
C SER A 208 -1.76 20.09 11.11
N LEU A 209 -1.77 18.76 10.91
CA LEU A 209 -0.62 18.00 10.44
C LEU A 209 -0.44 18.04 8.92
N LYS A 210 -1.41 18.52 8.16
CA LYS A 210 -1.39 18.49 6.69
C LYS A 210 -0.19 19.22 6.07
N PRO A 211 0.20 20.44 6.48
CA PRO A 211 1.37 21.12 5.92
C PRO A 211 2.66 20.29 6.10
N LEU A 212 2.87 19.74 7.29
CA LEU A 212 4.00 18.87 7.59
C LEU A 212 3.97 17.61 6.71
N HIS A 213 2.80 16.98 6.60
CA HIS A 213 2.62 15.80 5.76
C HIS A 213 3.02 16.05 4.31
N GLU A 214 2.64 17.19 3.73
CA GLU A 214 2.96 17.52 2.34
C GLU A 214 4.43 17.86 2.12
N MET A 215 5.08 18.53 3.07
CA MET A 215 6.53 18.74 3.04
C MET A 215 7.26 17.39 3.01
N LEU A 216 6.86 16.44 3.87
CA LEU A 216 7.46 15.11 3.93
C LEU A 216 7.19 14.29 2.67
N PHE A 217 5.99 14.38 2.09
CA PHE A 217 5.67 13.70 0.82
C PHE A 217 6.48 14.27 -0.34
N LYS A 218 6.74 15.57 -0.38
CA LYS A 218 7.63 16.16 -1.38
C LYS A 218 9.05 15.63 -1.24
N PHE A 219 9.55 15.50 -0.01
CA PHE A 219 10.84 14.87 0.24
C PHE A 219 10.86 13.41 -0.23
N LEU A 220 9.88 12.58 0.14
CA LEU A 220 9.77 11.19 -0.32
C LEU A 220 9.77 11.08 -1.85
N LYS A 221 9.06 12.00 -2.53
CA LYS A 221 9.04 12.04 -4.01
C LYS A 221 10.41 12.31 -4.63
N SER A 222 11.33 12.94 -3.90
CA SER A 222 12.70 13.19 -4.35
C SER A 222 13.64 11.98 -4.15
N LEU A 223 13.22 10.98 -3.38
CA LEU A 223 14.02 9.78 -3.12
C LEU A 223 13.89 8.77 -4.27
N PRO A 224 15.00 8.37 -4.90
CA PRO A 224 14.94 7.48 -6.06
C PRO A 224 14.48 6.06 -5.72
N ASN A 225 14.57 5.66 -4.45
CA ASN A 225 14.24 4.33 -3.93
C ASN A 225 12.99 4.31 -3.04
N ASP A 226 12.17 5.37 -3.09
CA ASP A 226 10.82 5.38 -2.54
C ASP A 226 9.79 4.94 -3.59
N ALA A 227 8.85 4.09 -3.18
CA ALA A 227 7.81 3.53 -4.05
C ALA A 227 6.44 4.18 -3.88
N THR A 228 6.29 5.17 -3.00
CA THR A 228 5.00 5.79 -2.66
C THR A 228 4.27 6.32 -3.88
N PHE A 229 5.00 6.96 -4.81
CA PHE A 229 4.41 7.60 -6.00
C PHE A 229 4.40 6.72 -7.24
N ASN A 230 5.30 5.73 -7.33
CA ASN A 230 5.39 4.84 -8.49
C ASN A 230 5.87 3.45 -8.14
N GLN A 231 4.94 2.62 -7.65
CA GLN A 231 5.23 1.23 -7.28
C GLN A 231 5.73 0.39 -8.47
N THR A 232 5.22 0.64 -9.68
CA THR A 232 5.62 -0.13 -10.87
C THR A 232 7.09 0.09 -11.22
N LEU A 233 7.54 1.34 -11.22
CA LEU A 233 8.93 1.69 -11.48
C LEU A 233 9.84 1.13 -10.37
N SER A 234 9.40 1.21 -9.12
CA SER A 234 10.15 0.66 -7.98
C SER A 234 10.32 -0.86 -8.09
N VAL A 235 9.28 -1.59 -8.49
CA VAL A 235 9.38 -3.04 -8.77
C VAL A 235 10.37 -3.34 -9.91
N GLN A 236 10.43 -2.51 -10.95
CA GLN A 236 11.43 -2.65 -12.02
C GLN A 236 12.85 -2.49 -11.48
N ARG A 237 13.08 -1.45 -10.65
CA ARG A 237 14.38 -1.26 -9.97
C ARG A 237 14.73 -2.45 -9.05
N CYS A 238 13.73 -3.03 -8.35
CA CYS A 238 13.95 -4.26 -7.59
C CYS A 238 14.44 -5.42 -8.46
N MET A 239 13.87 -5.59 -9.66
CA MET A 239 14.30 -6.64 -10.59
C MET A 239 15.76 -6.47 -11.01
N GLU A 240 16.17 -5.23 -11.30
CA GLU A 240 17.55 -4.90 -11.68
C GLU A 240 18.51 -5.10 -10.51
N LYS A 241 18.19 -4.54 -9.33
CA LYS A 241 19.01 -4.66 -8.11
C LYS A 241 19.17 -6.12 -7.66
N ALA A 242 18.08 -6.90 -7.67
CA ALA A 242 18.11 -8.31 -7.32
C ALA A 242 18.97 -9.13 -8.28
N LYS A 243 18.92 -8.82 -9.57
CA LYS A 243 19.75 -9.47 -10.59
C LYS A 243 21.23 -9.18 -10.39
N ILE A 244 21.59 -7.93 -10.08
CA ILE A 244 22.98 -7.51 -9.86
C ILE A 244 23.52 -8.12 -8.56
N ALA A 245 22.74 -8.04 -7.47
CA ALA A 245 23.17 -8.49 -6.14
C ALA A 245 23.14 -10.02 -5.99
N GLY A 246 22.36 -10.74 -6.79
CA GLY A 246 22.13 -12.18 -6.64
C GLY A 246 21.36 -12.57 -5.37
N CYS A 247 20.97 -11.62 -4.54
CA CYS A 247 20.26 -11.83 -3.28
C CYS A 247 19.26 -10.71 -3.00
N SER A 248 18.30 -10.96 -2.11
CA SER A 248 17.38 -9.97 -1.58
C SER A 248 16.92 -10.30 -0.17
N PHE A 249 16.60 -9.29 0.61
CA PHE A 249 16.17 -9.37 2.00
C PHE A 249 14.93 -8.50 2.16
N GLY A 250 13.74 -9.09 1.92
CA GLY A 250 12.44 -8.46 2.11
C GLY A 250 11.91 -8.73 3.52
N TYR A 251 11.51 -7.69 4.24
CA TYR A 251 11.06 -7.80 5.62
C TYR A 251 9.64 -7.28 5.79
N ASP A 252 8.80 -8.05 6.50
CA ASP A 252 7.44 -7.66 6.90
C ASP A 252 7.46 -7.22 8.37
N LEU A 253 7.26 -5.93 8.61
CA LEU A 253 7.25 -5.37 9.96
C LEU A 253 5.95 -5.70 10.68
N SER A 254 6.04 -6.20 11.92
CA SER A 254 4.88 -6.45 12.75
C SER A 254 4.41 -5.15 13.41
N ALA A 255 3.18 -4.72 13.10
CA ALA A 255 2.56 -3.53 13.69
C ALA A 255 3.47 -2.29 13.66
N ALA A 256 4.12 -2.02 12.50
CA ALA A 256 5.12 -0.96 12.36
C ALA A 256 4.65 0.39 12.90
N THR A 257 3.39 0.78 12.63
CA THR A 257 2.82 2.05 13.07
C THR A 257 2.71 2.13 14.60
N ASP A 258 2.30 1.03 15.24
CA ASP A 258 2.09 0.97 16.70
C ASP A 258 3.41 0.83 17.47
N ARG A 259 4.43 0.23 16.83
CA ARG A 259 5.65 -0.20 17.54
C ARG A 259 6.91 0.61 17.20
N LEU A 260 6.97 1.31 16.07
CA LEU A 260 8.12 2.18 15.77
C LEU A 260 8.09 3.41 16.70
N PRO A 261 9.11 3.61 17.57
CA PRO A 261 9.07 4.65 18.59
C PRO A 261 8.87 6.05 18.00
N ILE A 262 7.84 6.75 18.48
CA ILE A 262 7.54 8.12 18.08
C ILE A 262 8.72 9.08 18.35
N LYS A 263 9.54 8.77 19.36
CA LYS A 263 10.74 9.53 19.71
C LYS A 263 11.73 9.62 18.55
N LEU A 264 11.84 8.60 17.71
CA LEU A 264 12.70 8.62 16.52
C LEU A 264 12.17 9.61 15.48
N GLN A 265 10.84 9.71 15.34
CA GLN A 265 10.21 10.68 14.43
C GLN A 265 10.41 12.12 14.93
N VAL A 266 10.24 12.34 16.23
CA VAL A 266 10.49 13.65 16.87
C VAL A 266 11.95 14.06 16.67
N ALA A 267 12.90 13.14 16.84
CA ALA A 267 14.32 13.40 16.62
C ALA A 267 14.64 13.88 15.19
N ILE A 268 13.92 13.37 14.19
CA ILE A 268 14.07 13.84 12.80
C ILE A 268 13.42 15.21 12.60
N LEU A 269 12.27 15.46 13.23
CA LEU A 269 11.55 16.72 13.06
C LEU A 269 12.22 17.90 13.76
N THR A 270 12.85 17.68 14.91
CA THR A 270 13.45 18.75 15.74
C THR A 270 14.43 19.63 14.95
N PRO A 271 15.41 19.11 14.20
CA PRO A 271 16.31 19.96 13.41
C PRO A 271 15.64 20.59 12.19
N LEU A 272 14.50 20.05 11.74
CA LEU A 272 13.79 20.53 10.55
C LEU A 272 12.86 21.71 10.87
N ILE A 273 12.09 21.62 11.96
CA ILE A 273 11.00 22.56 12.30
C ILE A 273 11.04 23.06 13.74
N GLY A 274 12.14 22.82 14.45
CA GLY A 274 12.29 23.18 15.85
C GLY A 274 11.59 22.21 16.81
N GLU A 275 11.93 22.31 18.09
CA GLU A 275 11.40 21.40 19.12
C GLU A 275 9.89 21.51 19.30
N LEU A 276 9.36 22.73 19.36
CA LEU A 276 7.92 22.97 19.48
C LEU A 276 7.16 22.42 18.26
N GLY A 277 7.70 22.60 17.05
CA GLY A 277 7.10 22.03 15.83
C GLY A 277 7.12 20.50 15.84
N ALA A 278 8.18 19.87 16.38
CA ALA A 278 8.29 18.44 16.52
C ALA A 278 7.26 17.85 17.52
N GLN A 279 6.82 18.63 18.50
CA GLN A 279 5.76 18.23 19.44
C GLN A 279 4.41 17.94 18.77
N CYS A 280 4.23 18.28 17.48
CA CYS A 280 3.04 17.92 16.72
C CYS A 280 2.70 16.42 16.81
N LYS A 281 3.70 15.56 17.03
CA LYS A 281 3.50 14.14 17.24
C LYS A 281 2.84 13.82 18.57
N THR A 282 3.05 14.65 19.58
CA THR A 282 2.39 14.48 20.90
C THR A 282 0.88 14.67 20.81
N LEU A 283 0.39 15.47 19.86
CA LEU A 283 -1.04 15.58 19.58
C LEU A 283 -1.70 14.25 19.24
N LEU A 284 -0.94 13.31 18.70
CA LEU A 284 -1.45 11.98 18.33
C LEU A 284 -1.41 10.98 19.48
N ILE A 285 -0.41 11.10 20.39
CA ILE A 285 -0.19 10.13 21.47
C ILE A 285 -0.53 10.67 22.86
N GLY A 286 -0.66 11.99 23.03
CA GLY A 286 -0.93 12.65 24.32
C GLY A 286 -2.41 12.56 24.76
N ARG A 287 -3.17 11.61 24.25
CA ARG A 287 -4.60 11.42 24.54
C ARG A 287 -4.97 9.94 24.61
N THR A 288 -6.08 9.67 25.29
CA THR A 288 -6.70 8.34 25.25
C THR A 288 -7.53 8.17 23.97
N TYR A 289 -7.64 6.94 23.52
CA TYR A 289 -8.44 6.52 22.38
C TYR A 289 -9.50 5.53 22.84
N LYS A 290 -10.77 5.88 22.62
CA LYS A 290 -11.90 5.01 22.92
C LYS A 290 -12.18 4.07 21.76
N LEU A 291 -12.13 2.77 22.02
CA LEU A 291 -12.62 1.73 21.13
C LEU A 291 -14.00 1.26 21.63
N GLU A 292 -15.04 1.58 20.89
CA GLU A 292 -16.41 1.24 21.26
C GLU A 292 -17.08 0.45 20.16
N THR A 293 -17.37 -0.81 20.45
CA THR A 293 -18.09 -1.74 19.60
C THR A 293 -19.10 -2.52 20.46
N PRO A 294 -20.06 -3.25 19.89
CA PRO A 294 -20.94 -4.11 20.69
C PRO A 294 -20.22 -5.11 21.59
N GLN A 295 -18.97 -5.45 21.27
CA GLN A 295 -18.18 -6.48 21.96
C GLN A 295 -17.05 -5.90 22.82
N TYR A 296 -16.63 -4.65 22.58
CA TYR A 296 -15.49 -4.00 23.22
C TYR A 296 -15.84 -2.57 23.61
N SER A 297 -15.51 -2.19 24.83
CA SER A 297 -15.57 -0.81 25.32
C SER A 297 -14.35 -0.56 26.17
N GLU A 298 -13.28 -0.06 25.55
CA GLU A 298 -11.99 0.16 26.18
C GLU A 298 -11.43 1.53 25.84
N GLU A 299 -10.71 2.14 26.79
CA GLU A 299 -9.89 3.32 26.57
C GLU A 299 -8.41 2.92 26.56
N LEU A 300 -7.73 3.27 25.50
CA LEU A 300 -6.36 2.86 25.20
C LEU A 300 -5.46 4.07 25.01
N SER A 301 -4.19 3.94 25.35
CA SER A 301 -3.14 4.92 25.04
C SER A 301 -2.06 4.26 24.20
N TYR A 302 -1.57 4.98 23.19
CA TYR A 302 -0.41 4.52 22.42
C TYR A 302 0.84 4.62 23.28
N ALA A 303 1.44 3.48 23.60
CA ALA A 303 2.59 3.41 24.49
C ALA A 303 3.92 3.76 23.80
N VAL A 304 4.05 3.46 22.50
CA VAL A 304 5.33 3.53 21.78
C VAL A 304 5.23 4.31 20.46
N GLY A 305 4.37 3.87 19.59
CA GLY A 305 4.22 4.41 18.23
C GLY A 305 3.10 5.43 18.09
N GLN A 306 2.36 5.35 17.02
CA GLN A 306 1.32 6.30 16.65
C GLN A 306 0.09 5.61 16.06
N PRO A 307 -1.10 6.24 16.12
CA PRO A 307 -2.30 5.66 15.56
C PRO A 307 -2.23 5.51 14.04
N MET A 308 -2.67 4.34 13.56
CA MET A 308 -2.84 4.08 12.13
C MET A 308 -4.00 4.94 11.58
N GLY A 309 -3.86 5.45 10.37
CA GLY A 309 -4.88 6.27 9.69
C GLY A 309 -4.70 7.78 9.90
N ALA A 310 -3.83 8.21 10.81
CA ALA A 310 -3.46 9.61 10.95
C ALA A 310 -2.56 10.09 9.79
N LEU A 311 -2.54 11.42 9.51
CA LEU A 311 -1.64 12.05 8.52
C LEU A 311 -0.16 12.00 8.95
N SER A 312 0.26 10.87 9.47
CA SER A 312 1.60 10.61 9.98
C SER A 312 2.35 9.54 9.20
N SER A 313 1.71 8.93 8.19
CA SER A 313 2.30 7.87 7.36
C SER A 313 3.55 8.32 6.60
N ALA A 314 3.58 9.57 6.10
CA ALA A 314 4.76 10.14 5.47
C ALA A 314 5.96 10.19 6.43
N MET A 315 5.71 10.53 7.70
CA MET A 315 6.77 10.57 8.70
C MET A 315 7.31 9.19 9.04
N LEU A 316 6.43 8.19 9.12
CA LEU A 316 6.84 6.79 9.26
C LEU A 316 7.78 6.38 8.12
N ALA A 317 7.42 6.68 6.87
CA ALA A 317 8.22 6.35 5.69
C ALA A 317 9.58 7.07 5.69
N VAL A 318 9.62 8.37 6.00
CA VAL A 318 10.88 9.12 6.12
C VAL A 318 11.77 8.54 7.21
N THR A 319 11.20 8.23 8.38
CA THR A 319 11.94 7.60 9.49
C THR A 319 12.50 6.25 9.06
N HIS A 320 11.73 5.46 8.35
CA HIS A 320 12.16 4.16 7.85
C HIS A 320 13.32 4.28 6.85
N HIS A 321 13.26 5.22 5.89
CA HIS A 321 14.39 5.52 5.02
C HIS A 321 15.65 5.89 5.81
N PHE A 322 15.51 6.73 6.83
CA PHE A 322 16.65 7.16 7.63
C PHE A 322 17.25 6.01 8.48
N ILE A 323 16.41 5.10 8.99
CA ILE A 323 16.89 3.89 9.67
C ILE A 323 17.71 3.01 8.71
N VAL A 324 17.33 2.90 7.43
CA VAL A 324 18.13 2.16 6.44
C VAL A 324 19.49 2.83 6.21
N GLN A 325 19.54 4.17 6.14
CA GLN A 325 20.81 4.90 6.07
C GLN A 325 21.68 4.68 7.32
N MET A 326 21.05 4.66 8.50
CA MET A 326 21.74 4.31 9.74
C MET A 326 22.30 2.89 9.71
N ALA A 327 21.52 1.92 9.23
CA ALA A 327 21.95 0.54 9.09
C ALA A 327 23.19 0.40 8.18
N TYR A 328 23.17 1.07 7.02
CA TYR A 328 24.29 1.11 6.11
C TYR A 328 25.55 1.69 6.75
N ARG A 329 25.44 2.84 7.41
CA ARG A 329 26.60 3.50 8.05
C ARG A 329 27.12 2.74 9.27
N SER A 330 26.26 1.95 9.92
CA SER A 330 26.65 1.14 11.07
C SER A 330 27.47 -0.11 10.70
N CYS A 331 27.31 -0.64 9.48
CA CYS A 331 28.03 -1.84 9.03
C CYS A 331 29.24 -1.54 8.14
N ARG A 332 29.51 -0.26 7.82
CA ARG A 332 30.65 0.14 6.97
C ARG A 332 31.64 0.96 7.78
N THR A 333 32.92 0.62 7.65
CA THR A 333 34.06 1.32 8.28
C THR A 333 34.44 2.62 7.54
N ILE A 334 33.99 2.76 6.29
CA ILE A 334 34.29 3.95 5.47
C ILE A 334 33.11 4.91 5.52
N LEU A 335 33.37 6.14 5.97
CA LEU A 335 32.45 7.25 5.93
C LEU A 335 32.21 7.68 4.47
N SER A 336 31.39 6.94 3.74
CA SER A 336 30.92 7.39 2.43
C SER A 336 29.98 8.56 2.59
N ALA A 337 30.28 9.68 1.93
CA ALA A 337 29.37 10.82 1.87
C ALA A 337 28.09 10.52 1.08
N LYS A 338 28.09 9.45 0.28
CA LYS A 338 26.97 9.08 -0.57
C LYS A 338 25.92 8.28 0.20
N ASP A 339 24.65 8.65 0.02
CA ASP A 339 23.52 7.90 0.56
C ASP A 339 23.44 6.50 -0.05
N TYR A 340 23.06 5.54 0.78
CA TYR A 340 22.82 4.16 0.34
C TYR A 340 21.54 4.10 -0.50
N SER A 341 21.60 3.43 -1.64
CA SER A 341 20.48 3.35 -2.58
C SER A 341 20.11 1.92 -2.99
N ASN A 342 20.83 0.90 -2.48
CA ASN A 342 20.60 -0.49 -2.89
C ASN A 342 19.48 -1.17 -2.06
N TYR A 343 18.34 -0.50 -1.98
CA TYR A 343 17.10 -0.96 -1.36
C TYR A 343 15.90 -0.28 -2.05
N GLU A 344 14.69 -0.77 -1.80
CA GLU A 344 13.42 -0.11 -2.15
C GLU A 344 12.48 -0.16 -0.95
N LEU A 345 11.67 0.89 -0.79
CA LEU A 345 10.81 1.07 0.38
C LEU A 345 9.42 1.60 0.00
N LEU A 346 8.39 1.06 0.64
CA LEU A 346 6.99 1.50 0.53
C LEU A 346 6.31 1.46 1.91
N GLY A 347 6.39 2.56 2.63
CA GLY A 347 5.82 2.63 3.99
C GLY A 347 6.50 1.68 4.97
N ASP A 348 5.88 0.57 5.28
CA ASP A 348 6.40 -0.53 6.12
C ASP A 348 7.02 -1.69 5.32
N ASP A 349 6.79 -1.73 4.01
CA ASP A 349 7.33 -2.77 3.12
C ASP A 349 8.73 -2.39 2.63
N ILE A 350 9.72 -3.24 2.84
CA ILE A 350 11.12 -2.98 2.50
C ILE A 350 11.79 -4.20 1.87
N VAL A 351 12.65 -3.95 0.88
CA VAL A 351 13.61 -4.94 0.36
C VAL A 351 15.00 -4.33 0.26
N ILE A 352 15.99 -5.02 0.81
CA ILE A 352 17.41 -4.65 0.82
C ILE A 352 18.17 -5.65 -0.04
N PHE A 353 19.12 -5.17 -0.85
CA PHE A 353 19.93 -5.99 -1.76
C PHE A 353 21.41 -6.06 -1.33
N ASP A 354 21.66 -6.02 -0.04
CA ASP A 354 22.98 -6.13 0.60
C ASP A 354 22.81 -6.85 1.94
N LYS A 355 23.55 -7.94 2.11
CA LYS A 355 23.43 -8.81 3.29
C LYS A 355 23.86 -8.10 4.58
N ASP A 356 24.95 -7.35 4.54
CA ASP A 356 25.50 -6.72 5.76
C ASP A 356 24.56 -5.61 6.24
N VAL A 357 24.04 -4.81 5.28
CA VAL A 357 23.03 -3.78 5.57
C VAL A 357 21.75 -4.41 6.10
N ALA A 358 21.31 -5.54 5.52
CA ALA A 358 20.11 -6.25 5.96
C ALA A 358 20.26 -6.78 7.40
N VAL A 359 21.42 -7.33 7.76
CA VAL A 359 21.70 -7.78 9.14
C VAL A 359 21.75 -6.60 10.11
N SER A 360 22.43 -5.51 9.74
CA SER A 360 22.48 -4.29 10.54
C SER A 360 21.08 -3.70 10.76
N TYR A 361 20.25 -3.66 9.70
CA TYR A 361 18.88 -3.21 9.77
C TYR A 361 18.03 -4.06 10.75
N LEU A 362 18.12 -5.39 10.69
CA LEU A 362 17.42 -6.28 11.62
C LEU A 362 17.81 -6.01 13.09
N ASN A 363 19.10 -5.79 13.34
CA ASN A 363 19.60 -5.49 14.68
C ASN A 363 19.05 -4.16 15.19
N LEU A 364 19.01 -3.12 14.34
CA LEU A 364 18.42 -1.83 14.69
C LEU A 364 16.92 -1.96 14.97
N MET A 365 16.16 -2.66 14.11
CA MET A 365 14.72 -2.81 14.30
C MET A 365 14.41 -3.57 15.61
N ARG A 366 15.18 -4.62 15.92
CA ARG A 366 15.07 -5.32 17.21
C ARG A 366 15.40 -4.39 18.38
N GLY A 367 16.46 -3.60 18.27
CA GLY A 367 16.84 -2.61 19.29
C GLY A 367 15.78 -1.50 19.47
N PHE A 368 15.04 -1.15 18.43
CA PHE A 368 13.90 -0.24 18.50
C PHE A 368 12.59 -0.90 18.96
N GLY A 369 12.62 -2.20 19.30
CA GLY A 369 11.43 -2.93 19.75
C GLY A 369 10.41 -3.21 18.65
N VAL A 370 10.84 -3.20 17.39
CA VAL A 370 9.99 -3.53 16.23
C VAL A 370 10.27 -4.96 15.80
N GLU A 371 9.26 -5.80 15.89
CA GLU A 371 9.38 -7.20 15.49
C GLU A 371 9.28 -7.36 13.97
N ILE A 372 10.07 -8.30 13.44
CA ILE A 372 10.00 -8.71 12.05
C ILE A 372 9.25 -10.05 11.96
N ASN A 373 8.21 -10.09 11.16
CA ASN A 373 7.49 -11.32 10.88
C ASN A 373 8.28 -12.17 9.89
N GLN A 374 9.10 -13.08 10.43
CA GLN A 374 9.98 -13.92 9.62
C GLN A 374 9.21 -14.87 8.67
N SER A 375 8.00 -15.30 9.06
CA SER A 375 7.19 -16.20 8.24
C SER A 375 6.64 -15.54 6.97
N LYS A 376 6.49 -14.21 6.99
CA LYS A 376 6.06 -13.40 5.84
C LYS A 376 7.22 -12.73 5.12
N SER A 377 8.38 -12.64 5.75
CA SER A 377 9.58 -12.07 5.16
C SER A 377 10.14 -12.98 4.08
N VAL A 378 10.56 -12.41 2.95
CA VAL A 378 11.14 -13.15 1.82
C VAL A 378 12.63 -12.84 1.72
N ILE A 379 13.43 -13.83 2.11
CA ILE A 379 14.89 -13.76 2.01
C ILE A 379 15.32 -14.70 0.88
N SER A 380 16.16 -14.21 -0.01
CA SER A 380 16.55 -14.92 -1.23
C SER A 380 18.04 -14.82 -1.49
N ASN A 381 18.61 -15.93 -2.00
CA ASN A 381 19.98 -16.01 -2.52
C ASN A 381 20.02 -16.31 -4.05
N ASN A 382 18.92 -16.05 -4.76
CA ASN A 382 18.78 -16.39 -6.18
C ASN A 382 17.98 -15.35 -6.98
N SER A 383 18.20 -14.08 -6.73
CA SER A 383 17.54 -12.95 -7.42
C SER A 383 16.00 -12.92 -7.33
N SER A 384 15.40 -13.69 -6.41
CA SER A 384 13.96 -13.58 -6.14
C SER A 384 13.72 -12.50 -5.08
N PHE A 385 12.59 -11.80 -5.16
CA PHE A 385 12.18 -10.83 -4.13
C PHE A 385 10.65 -10.75 -4.06
N GLU A 386 10.15 -10.26 -2.93
CA GLU A 386 8.78 -9.79 -2.79
C GLU A 386 8.81 -8.33 -2.34
N PHE A 387 8.10 -7.45 -3.08
CA PHE A 387 7.97 -6.04 -2.78
C PHE A 387 6.70 -5.48 -3.40
N ALA A 388 5.99 -4.60 -2.69
CA ALA A 388 4.74 -4.00 -3.13
C ALA A 388 3.71 -5.04 -3.64
N LYS A 389 3.63 -6.19 -2.96
CA LYS A 389 2.79 -7.36 -3.33
C LYS A 389 3.17 -8.02 -4.66
N VAL A 390 4.34 -7.74 -5.18
CA VAL A 390 4.89 -8.40 -6.35
C VAL A 390 5.99 -9.36 -5.93
N PHE A 391 5.78 -10.66 -6.20
CA PHE A 391 6.83 -11.66 -6.10
C PHE A 391 7.43 -11.89 -7.48
N ALA A 392 8.72 -11.70 -7.63
CA ALA A 392 9.42 -11.86 -8.90
C ALA A 392 10.71 -12.68 -8.74
N LYS A 393 11.14 -13.29 -9.84
CA LYS A 393 12.42 -13.99 -9.99
C LYS A 393 12.93 -13.79 -11.40
N ASP A 394 14.22 -13.53 -11.56
CA ASP A 394 14.88 -13.38 -12.87
C ASP A 394 14.10 -12.44 -13.82
N SER A 395 13.65 -11.31 -13.29
CA SER A 395 12.82 -10.31 -13.98
C SER A 395 11.43 -10.79 -14.42
N ILE A 396 10.99 -11.96 -13.98
CA ILE A 396 9.65 -12.50 -14.26
C ILE A 396 8.75 -12.29 -13.04
N ASN A 397 7.63 -11.59 -13.23
CA ASN A 397 6.61 -11.47 -12.20
C ASN A 397 5.89 -12.82 -12.00
N LEU A 398 6.07 -13.44 -10.85
CA LEU A 398 5.49 -14.73 -10.45
C LEU A 398 4.29 -14.57 -9.49
N SER A 399 3.86 -13.35 -9.22
CA SER A 399 2.79 -13.08 -8.26
C SER A 399 1.50 -13.82 -8.60
N PRO A 400 0.77 -14.31 -7.60
CA PRO A 400 -0.52 -14.95 -7.79
C PRO A 400 -1.54 -14.00 -8.44
N ILE A 401 -2.56 -14.58 -9.05
CA ILE A 401 -3.73 -13.84 -9.54
C ILE A 401 -4.61 -13.47 -8.34
N SER A 402 -5.05 -12.22 -8.27
CA SER A 402 -5.87 -11.75 -7.14
C SER A 402 -7.31 -12.24 -7.25
N TRP A 403 -7.73 -13.13 -6.34
CA TRP A 403 -9.13 -13.56 -6.24
C TRP A 403 -10.09 -12.42 -5.90
N LYS A 404 -9.64 -11.45 -5.11
CA LYS A 404 -10.44 -10.27 -4.79
C LYS A 404 -10.83 -9.50 -6.04
N MET A 405 -9.93 -9.43 -7.03
CA MET A 405 -10.19 -8.78 -8.30
C MET A 405 -11.32 -9.50 -9.07
N PHE A 406 -11.36 -10.83 -9.04
CA PHE A 406 -12.43 -11.59 -9.68
C PHE A 406 -13.76 -11.44 -8.95
N MET A 407 -13.76 -11.50 -7.63
CA MET A 407 -14.99 -11.47 -6.84
C MET A 407 -15.63 -10.09 -6.74
N SER A 408 -14.85 -9.03 -6.91
CA SER A 408 -15.36 -7.65 -6.83
C SER A 408 -16.01 -7.14 -8.13
N GLN A 409 -15.91 -7.89 -9.23
CA GLN A 409 -16.31 -7.42 -10.56
C GLN A 409 -17.35 -8.34 -11.19
N ASN A 410 -18.63 -8.00 -11.00
CA ASN A 410 -19.75 -8.75 -11.55
C ASN A 410 -20.28 -8.20 -12.89
N SER A 411 -19.79 -7.03 -13.34
CA SER A 411 -20.21 -6.41 -14.60
C SER A 411 -19.30 -6.82 -15.77
N ASN A 412 -19.78 -6.64 -17.00
CA ASN A 412 -18.98 -6.87 -18.21
C ASN A 412 -17.74 -5.97 -18.25
N MET A 413 -17.87 -4.69 -17.91
CA MET A 413 -16.72 -3.77 -17.78
C MET A 413 -15.72 -4.22 -16.73
N GLY A 414 -16.20 -4.75 -15.61
CA GLY A 414 -15.33 -5.32 -14.58
C GLY A 414 -14.48 -6.47 -15.11
N ARG A 415 -15.05 -7.36 -15.94
CA ARG A 415 -14.33 -8.47 -16.57
C ARG A 415 -13.29 -7.99 -17.58
N VAL A 416 -13.64 -6.98 -18.37
CA VAL A 416 -12.70 -6.32 -19.29
C VAL A 416 -11.52 -5.72 -18.51
N ASN A 417 -11.79 -5.01 -17.42
CA ASN A 417 -10.74 -4.46 -16.55
C ASN A 417 -9.82 -5.55 -15.98
N ILE A 418 -10.37 -6.71 -15.59
CA ILE A 418 -9.59 -7.86 -15.14
C ILE A 418 -8.70 -8.38 -16.29
N ALA A 419 -9.28 -8.63 -17.45
CA ALA A 419 -8.53 -9.12 -18.61
C ALA A 419 -7.38 -8.17 -18.99
N PHE A 420 -7.66 -6.88 -19.03
CA PHE A 420 -6.68 -5.83 -19.29
C PHE A 420 -5.56 -5.81 -18.25
N SER A 421 -5.90 -5.82 -16.96
CA SER A 421 -4.92 -5.83 -15.87
C SER A 421 -4.03 -7.09 -15.89
N LEU A 422 -4.61 -8.25 -16.20
CA LEU A 422 -3.86 -9.51 -16.31
C LEU A 422 -2.94 -9.53 -17.54
N LEU A 423 -3.37 -8.92 -18.64
CA LEU A 423 -2.55 -8.76 -19.82
C LEU A 423 -1.36 -7.83 -19.56
N GLN A 424 -1.62 -6.63 -19.01
CA GLN A 424 -0.56 -5.68 -18.67
C GLN A 424 0.48 -6.26 -17.71
N SER A 425 0.03 -7.05 -16.73
CA SER A 425 0.92 -7.73 -15.79
C SER A 425 1.56 -9.01 -16.37
N ARG A 426 1.37 -9.29 -17.66
CA ARG A 426 1.86 -10.49 -18.35
C ARG A 426 1.45 -11.81 -17.67
N LYS A 427 0.31 -11.82 -16.98
CA LYS A 427 -0.22 -13.00 -16.27
C LYS A 427 -1.06 -13.90 -17.18
N ILE A 428 -1.60 -13.36 -18.26
CA ILE A 428 -2.26 -14.10 -19.34
C ILE A 428 -1.57 -13.79 -20.67
N ARG A 429 -1.61 -14.77 -21.58
CA ARG A 429 -1.06 -14.61 -22.93
C ARG A 429 -2.13 -14.19 -23.93
N SER A 430 -3.37 -14.71 -23.76
CA SER A 430 -4.50 -14.40 -24.62
C SER A 430 -5.67 -13.84 -23.82
N PRO A 431 -5.93 -12.53 -23.90
CA PRO A 431 -7.08 -11.91 -23.26
C PRO A 431 -8.40 -12.36 -23.91
N ILE A 432 -8.41 -12.69 -25.19
CA ILE A 432 -9.60 -13.19 -25.91
C ILE A 432 -10.02 -14.55 -25.33
N THR A 433 -9.10 -15.51 -25.24
CA THR A 433 -9.39 -16.81 -24.64
C THR A 433 -9.84 -16.69 -23.20
N PHE A 434 -9.25 -15.76 -22.45
CA PHE A 434 -9.64 -15.48 -21.06
C PHE A 434 -11.09 -14.98 -20.99
N ILE A 435 -11.47 -13.98 -21.78
CA ILE A 435 -12.83 -13.44 -21.84
C ILE A 435 -13.81 -14.54 -22.32
N LYS A 436 -13.49 -15.28 -23.37
CA LYS A 436 -14.31 -16.39 -23.88
C LYS A 436 -14.61 -17.42 -22.79
N ASN A 437 -13.62 -17.80 -22.01
CA ASN A 437 -13.78 -18.79 -20.94
C ASN A 437 -14.60 -18.26 -19.74
N ILE A 438 -14.49 -16.97 -19.42
CA ILE A 438 -15.31 -16.36 -18.36
C ILE A 438 -16.76 -16.23 -18.83
N VAL A 439 -17.00 -15.80 -20.06
CA VAL A 439 -18.34 -15.57 -20.60
C VAL A 439 -19.07 -16.90 -20.84
N ARG A 440 -18.41 -17.94 -21.32
CA ARG A 440 -19.04 -19.28 -21.55
C ARG A 440 -19.54 -19.97 -20.29
N LYS A 441 -18.95 -19.68 -19.12
CA LYS A 441 -19.36 -20.29 -17.84
C LYS A 441 -20.51 -19.55 -17.15
N THR A 442 -21.00 -18.50 -17.74
CA THR A 442 -22.08 -17.69 -17.22
C THR A 442 -23.16 -17.59 -18.30
N THR A 443 -24.41 -17.36 -17.92
CA THR A 443 -25.59 -17.23 -18.80
C THR A 443 -25.54 -15.99 -19.72
N TYR A 444 -24.38 -15.65 -20.28
CA TYR A 444 -24.19 -14.43 -21.07
C TYR A 444 -24.47 -14.66 -22.56
N SER A 445 -25.04 -13.63 -23.17
CA SER A 445 -25.32 -13.60 -24.59
C SER A 445 -24.06 -13.37 -25.43
N LEU A 446 -24.12 -13.70 -26.73
CA LEU A 446 -23.08 -13.39 -27.70
C LEU A 446 -22.77 -11.88 -27.74
N GLY A 447 -23.78 -11.02 -27.47
CA GLY A 447 -23.64 -9.58 -27.39
C GLY A 447 -22.71 -9.13 -26.23
N ASP A 448 -22.79 -9.79 -25.07
CA ASP A 448 -21.91 -9.51 -23.94
C ASP A 448 -20.44 -9.82 -24.24
N TYR A 449 -20.17 -10.91 -24.96
CA TYR A 449 -18.82 -11.27 -25.37
C TYR A 449 -18.26 -10.25 -26.36
N LYS A 450 -19.04 -9.84 -27.38
CA LYS A 450 -18.64 -8.82 -28.35
C LYS A 450 -18.35 -7.47 -27.65
N PHE A 451 -19.24 -7.07 -26.73
CA PHE A 451 -19.02 -5.87 -25.91
C PHE A 451 -17.71 -5.93 -25.11
N CYS A 452 -17.46 -7.03 -24.41
CA CYS A 452 -16.23 -7.19 -23.64
C CYS A 452 -14.97 -7.11 -24.52
N LEU A 453 -15.02 -7.69 -25.71
CA LEU A 453 -13.91 -7.67 -26.65
C LEU A 453 -13.65 -6.25 -27.18
N LEU A 454 -14.68 -5.54 -27.63
CA LEU A 454 -14.56 -4.15 -28.12
C LEU A 454 -14.07 -3.20 -27.02
N ALA A 455 -14.61 -3.33 -25.81
CA ALA A 455 -14.16 -2.53 -24.68
C ALA A 455 -12.68 -2.80 -24.34
N LEU A 456 -12.23 -4.05 -24.40
CA LEU A 456 -10.82 -4.41 -24.18
C LEU A 456 -9.91 -3.78 -25.25
N ILE A 457 -10.30 -3.86 -26.53
CA ILE A 457 -9.56 -3.25 -27.63
C ILE A 457 -9.45 -1.74 -27.43
N SER A 458 -10.57 -1.08 -27.11
CA SER A 458 -10.60 0.36 -26.83
C SER A 458 -9.66 0.76 -25.69
N MET A 459 -9.63 -0.02 -24.62
CA MET A 459 -8.72 0.25 -23.49
C MET A 459 -7.26 0.04 -23.87
N LEU A 460 -6.93 -0.95 -24.69
CA LEU A 460 -5.57 -1.20 -25.16
C LEU A 460 -5.07 -0.05 -26.03
N VAL A 461 -5.89 0.39 -27.00
CA VAL A 461 -5.57 1.53 -27.87
C VAL A 461 -5.40 2.82 -27.05
N LYS A 462 -6.37 3.17 -26.22
CA LYS A 462 -6.38 4.44 -25.49
C LYS A 462 -5.24 4.56 -24.45
N LYS A 463 -4.89 3.47 -23.77
CA LYS A 463 -3.89 3.53 -22.68
C LYS A 463 -2.45 3.37 -23.13
N ASN A 464 -2.20 2.66 -24.22
CA ASN A 464 -0.85 2.29 -24.63
C ASN A 464 -0.39 3.00 -25.90
N ASN A 465 -1.20 3.89 -26.47
CA ASN A 465 -0.93 4.54 -27.77
C ASN A 465 -0.56 3.51 -28.88
N LEU A 466 -1.13 2.32 -28.80
CA LEU A 466 -0.82 1.24 -29.71
C LEU A 466 -1.48 1.47 -31.06
N SER A 467 -0.78 1.16 -32.14
CA SER A 467 -1.35 1.08 -33.47
C SER A 467 -2.30 -0.11 -33.59
N TYR A 468 -3.17 -0.07 -34.59
CA TYR A 468 -4.09 -1.16 -34.91
C TYR A 468 -3.35 -2.52 -35.05
N GLU A 469 -2.24 -2.55 -35.77
CA GLU A 469 -1.45 -3.75 -35.97
C GLU A 469 -0.85 -4.30 -34.67
N GLU A 470 -0.41 -3.43 -33.77
CA GLU A 470 0.12 -3.83 -32.46
C GLU A 470 -0.98 -4.39 -31.57
N VAL A 471 -2.20 -3.82 -31.62
CA VAL A 471 -3.37 -4.36 -30.92
C VAL A 471 -3.74 -5.72 -31.46
N LEU A 472 -3.77 -5.89 -32.77
CA LEU A 472 -4.05 -7.21 -33.40
C LEU A 472 -2.98 -8.24 -33.01
N LYS A 473 -1.70 -7.88 -33.04
CA LYS A 473 -0.61 -8.78 -32.60
C LYS A 473 -0.79 -9.21 -31.15
N LEU A 474 -1.15 -8.29 -30.24
CA LEU A 474 -1.41 -8.62 -28.84
C LEU A 474 -2.63 -9.54 -28.65
N LEU A 475 -3.64 -9.42 -29.49
CA LEU A 475 -4.86 -10.21 -29.41
C LEU A 475 -4.74 -11.59 -30.06
N ILE A 476 -3.89 -11.74 -31.08
CA ILE A 476 -3.83 -12.91 -31.98
C ILE A 476 -2.63 -13.83 -31.67
N VAL A 477 -1.53 -13.31 -31.18
CA VAL A 477 -0.21 -14.01 -31.09
C VAL A 477 -0.15 -15.36 -30.34
N PRO A 478 -1.06 -15.78 -29.47
CA PRO A 478 -0.91 -17.09 -28.83
C PRO A 478 -1.52 -18.27 -29.59
N VAL A 479 -1.90 -18.11 -30.84
CA VAL A 479 -2.76 -19.08 -31.57
C VAL A 479 -2.01 -19.92 -32.60
N GLU A 480 -0.67 -19.84 -32.63
CA GLU A 480 0.12 -20.57 -33.65
C GLU A 480 -0.07 -22.09 -33.68
N ASN A 481 -0.68 -22.69 -32.65
CA ASN A 481 -0.89 -24.14 -32.57
C ASN A 481 -2.36 -24.59 -32.70
N ASN A 482 -3.30 -23.70 -33.01
CA ASN A 482 -4.70 -24.10 -33.09
C ASN A 482 -5.36 -23.63 -34.42
N ARG A 483 -5.38 -24.52 -35.44
CA ARG A 483 -5.94 -24.26 -36.78
C ARG A 483 -7.38 -23.70 -36.75
N ARG A 484 -8.20 -24.05 -35.73
CA ARG A 484 -9.58 -23.59 -35.58
C ARG A 484 -9.75 -22.11 -35.23
N VAL A 485 -8.75 -21.49 -34.59
CA VAL A 485 -8.83 -20.08 -34.24
C VAL A 485 -8.36 -19.16 -35.36
N LYS A 486 -7.54 -19.69 -36.28
CA LYS A 486 -7.12 -18.96 -37.50
C LYS A 486 -8.32 -18.61 -38.37
N SER A 487 -9.27 -19.53 -38.55
CA SER A 487 -10.48 -19.29 -39.33
C SER A 487 -11.46 -18.29 -38.73
N SER A 488 -11.50 -18.13 -37.39
CA SER A 488 -12.38 -17.16 -36.73
C SER A 488 -11.83 -15.72 -36.74
N VAL A 489 -10.53 -15.57 -36.98
CA VAL A 489 -9.89 -14.25 -37.12
C VAL A 489 -10.02 -13.72 -38.54
N ASP A 490 -9.94 -14.62 -39.53
CA ASP A 490 -10.12 -14.29 -40.96
C ASP A 490 -11.55 -13.82 -41.25
N ASN A 491 -12.52 -14.17 -40.40
CA ASN A 491 -13.93 -13.75 -40.49
C ASN A 491 -14.26 -12.48 -39.66
N LEU A 492 -13.32 -11.91 -38.95
CA LEU A 492 -13.47 -10.57 -38.37
C LEU A 492 -13.48 -9.55 -39.51
N ASN A 493 -14.56 -8.77 -39.61
CA ASN A 493 -14.61 -7.69 -40.58
C ASN A 493 -13.58 -6.61 -40.18
N ILE A 494 -12.38 -6.74 -40.73
CA ILE A 494 -11.22 -5.89 -40.47
C ILE A 494 -11.60 -4.43 -40.67
N GLY A 495 -12.36 -4.08 -41.69
CA GLY A 495 -12.83 -2.74 -41.97
C GLY A 495 -13.71 -2.14 -40.86
N PHE A 496 -14.52 -2.98 -40.19
CA PHE A 496 -15.31 -2.51 -39.04
C PHE A 496 -14.43 -2.25 -37.80
N LEU A 497 -13.46 -3.10 -37.54
CA LEU A 497 -12.50 -2.88 -36.44
C LEU A 497 -11.65 -1.65 -36.68
N GLU A 498 -11.21 -1.40 -37.91
CA GLU A 498 -10.50 -0.18 -38.30
C GLU A 498 -11.36 1.07 -38.10
N LEU A 499 -12.63 1.02 -38.44
CA LEU A 499 -13.58 2.13 -38.25
C LEU A 499 -13.81 2.43 -36.77
N VAL A 500 -14.00 1.42 -35.95
CA VAL A 500 -14.18 1.56 -34.49
C VAL A 500 -12.93 2.10 -33.84
N ILE A 501 -11.76 1.57 -34.19
CA ILE A 501 -10.48 2.02 -33.64
C ILE A 501 -10.18 3.45 -34.11
N SER A 502 -10.43 3.77 -35.37
CA SER A 502 -10.25 5.12 -35.92
C SER A 502 -11.13 6.16 -35.24
N SER A 503 -12.42 5.83 -35.00
CA SER A 503 -13.35 6.72 -34.26
C SER A 503 -12.91 6.95 -32.83
N LEU A 504 -12.43 5.90 -32.14
CA LEU A 504 -11.95 5.98 -30.77
C LEU A 504 -10.64 6.78 -30.64
N LEU A 505 -9.73 6.65 -31.60
CA LEU A 505 -8.49 7.43 -31.66
C LEU A 505 -8.76 8.92 -31.90
N LYS A 506 -9.80 9.25 -32.68
CA LYS A 506 -10.21 10.62 -32.94
C LYS A 506 -11.05 11.24 -31.82
N GLY A 507 -11.43 10.47 -30.79
CA GLY A 507 -12.32 10.91 -29.71
C GLY A 507 -13.78 11.09 -30.17
N GLU A 508 -14.14 10.58 -31.33
CA GLU A 508 -15.49 10.60 -31.86
C GLU A 508 -16.33 9.46 -31.27
N ASN A 509 -17.63 9.70 -31.05
CA ASN A 509 -18.53 8.62 -30.67
C ASN A 509 -18.63 7.62 -31.83
N PRO A 510 -18.55 6.30 -31.59
CA PRO A 510 -18.70 5.30 -32.63
C PRO A 510 -20.08 5.50 -33.32
N PRO A 511 -20.15 5.30 -34.64
CA PRO A 511 -21.38 5.54 -35.41
C PRO A 511 -22.56 4.73 -34.84
N GLN A 512 -23.72 5.35 -34.74
CA GLN A 512 -24.94 4.79 -34.11
C GLN A 512 -25.41 3.43 -34.72
N ARG A 513 -24.90 3.04 -35.90
CA ARG A 513 -25.13 1.73 -36.52
C ARG A 513 -24.27 0.60 -35.95
N SER A 514 -23.49 0.85 -34.92
CA SER A 514 -22.61 -0.18 -34.31
C SER A 514 -23.37 -1.40 -33.78
N SER A 515 -24.61 -1.26 -33.34
CA SER A 515 -25.43 -2.38 -32.86
C SER A 515 -25.88 -3.30 -34.00
N GLN A 516 -26.18 -2.79 -35.18
CA GLN A 516 -26.55 -3.61 -36.36
C GLN A 516 -25.33 -4.28 -36.99
N LEU A 517 -24.23 -3.56 -37.17
CA LEU A 517 -22.95 -4.10 -37.66
C LEU A 517 -22.33 -5.14 -36.74
N ILE A 518 -22.52 -5.02 -35.43
CA ILE A 518 -22.11 -6.04 -34.46
C ILE A 518 -22.91 -7.33 -34.60
N ALA A 519 -24.16 -7.25 -35.05
CA ALA A 519 -25.00 -8.43 -35.35
C ALA A 519 -24.53 -9.20 -36.58
N ASP A 520 -23.92 -8.52 -37.56
CA ASP A 520 -23.46 -9.12 -38.80
C ASP A 520 -22.07 -9.78 -38.72
N ILE A 521 -21.35 -9.63 -37.63
CA ILE A 521 -20.14 -10.41 -37.36
C ILE A 521 -20.56 -11.83 -36.99
N LYS A 522 -20.68 -12.69 -38.00
CA LYS A 522 -20.91 -14.13 -37.80
C LYS A 522 -19.66 -14.77 -37.23
N PHE A 523 -19.67 -15.03 -35.93
CA PHE A 523 -18.78 -16.03 -35.38
C PHE A 523 -19.39 -17.39 -35.72
N ASN A 524 -18.74 -18.14 -36.57
CA ASN A 524 -19.16 -19.53 -36.82
C ASN A 524 -19.00 -20.27 -35.48
N ASP A 525 -20.14 -20.46 -34.80
CA ASP A 525 -20.28 -21.44 -33.74
C ASP A 525 -20.49 -22.80 -34.43
N GLU A 526 -19.41 -23.48 -34.74
CA GLU A 526 -19.45 -24.92 -34.90
C GLU A 526 -18.75 -25.58 -33.70
N PRO A 527 -19.29 -26.74 -33.24
CA PRO A 527 -19.09 -27.29 -31.90
C PRO A 527 -17.68 -27.67 -31.51
#